data_035faab95371b77971c603694221ba47
#
_entry.id   035faab95371b77971c603694221ba47
#
_cell.length_a   1.000
_cell.length_b   1.000
_cell.length_c   1.000
_cell.angle_alpha   90.00
_cell.angle_beta   90.00
_cell.angle_gamma   90.00
#
_symmetry.space_group_name_H-M   'P 1'
#
loop_
_entity.id
_entity.type
_entity.pdbx_description
1 polymer ?
#
loop_
_entity_poly.entity_id
_entity_poly.type
_entity_poly.pdbx_seq_one_letter_code
_entity_poly.pdbx_strand_id
1 'polypeptide(L)'
;MEKLTIAVVFLSMLLHVHFSDACCFPAQFEGLEGVSSGQDINGTTSATEALFKMYVDITNQKVAVVGNVSYNGKVMEEQILQDFNTGKQYTVIMGKCTVTPMTGKKLKQCLPPDAKLVLSTYYGVGNNKVDIDMYTYMDGGMQSTLSVTKDGCVPMAEHMKMSTGILDIGFMGLTLGIKDMSVFDIPKGCQNAATVHPYSPLLHHVMQTGHSGFIRHH
;
A
#
# COMPACT_ATOMS: atom_id res chain seq x y z
N MET A 1 50.55 -6.38 -29.30
CA MET A 1 49.68 -7.17 -28.37
C MET A 1 49.16 -6.35 -27.20
N GLU A 2 49.85 -5.32 -26.74
CA GLU A 2 49.41 -4.46 -25.62
C GLU A 2 48.11 -3.65 -25.85
N LYS A 3 47.90 -3.17 -27.09
CA LYS A 3 46.72 -2.35 -27.42
C LYS A 3 45.39 -3.12 -27.40
N LEU A 4 45.43 -4.44 -27.60
CA LEU A 4 44.25 -5.29 -27.59
C LEU A 4 43.78 -5.62 -26.18
N THR A 5 44.73 -5.73 -25.25
CA THR A 5 44.45 -6.04 -23.83
C THR A 5 43.75 -4.87 -23.11
N ILE A 6 44.13 -3.62 -23.43
CA ILE A 6 43.53 -2.42 -22.85
C ILE A 6 42.07 -2.26 -23.32
N ALA A 7 41.76 -2.56 -24.59
CA ALA A 7 40.39 -2.49 -25.10
C ALA A 7 39.43 -3.50 -24.45
N VAL A 8 39.91 -4.70 -24.12
CA VAL A 8 39.08 -5.73 -23.43
C VAL A 8 38.81 -5.35 -21.98
N VAL A 9 39.78 -4.75 -21.28
CA VAL A 9 39.59 -4.29 -19.90
C VAL A 9 38.62 -3.12 -19.83
N PHE A 10 38.65 -2.18 -20.77
CA PHE A 10 37.66 -1.09 -20.82
C PHE A 10 36.27 -1.57 -21.19
N LEU A 11 36.13 -2.56 -22.05
CA LEU A 11 34.81 -3.13 -22.39
C LEU A 11 34.19 -3.93 -21.26
N SER A 12 34.99 -4.56 -20.39
CA SER A 12 34.50 -5.26 -19.20
C SER A 12 34.05 -4.29 -18.07
N MET A 13 34.59 -3.09 -17.99
CA MET A 13 34.15 -2.06 -17.02
C MET A 13 32.83 -1.38 -17.40
N LEU A 14 32.47 -1.37 -18.69
CA LEU A 14 31.20 -0.78 -19.16
C LEU A 14 29.99 -1.70 -18.98
N LEU A 15 30.18 -2.97 -18.64
CA LEU A 15 29.10 -3.96 -18.45
C LEU A 15 28.60 -4.08 -17.00
N HIS A 16 29.15 -3.32 -16.07
CA HIS A 16 28.55 -3.16 -14.74
C HIS A 16 27.47 -2.07 -14.78
N VAL A 17 26.46 -2.26 -15.65
CA VAL A 17 25.18 -1.60 -15.46
C VAL A 17 24.61 -2.18 -14.17
N HIS A 18 24.78 -1.44 -13.06
CA HIS A 18 23.99 -1.70 -11.89
C HIS A 18 22.51 -1.54 -12.33
N PHE A 19 21.85 -2.65 -12.66
CA PHE A 19 20.42 -2.70 -12.51
C PHE A 19 20.21 -2.43 -11.01
N SER A 20 19.76 -1.23 -10.66
CA SER A 20 19.14 -1.03 -9.36
C SER A 20 17.99 -2.03 -9.35
N ASP A 21 18.12 -3.10 -8.54
CA ASP A 21 17.03 -4.04 -8.39
C ASP A 21 15.80 -3.21 -8.00
N ALA A 22 14.80 -3.22 -8.88
CA ALA A 22 13.57 -2.51 -8.61
C ALA A 22 12.99 -3.08 -7.31
N CYS A 23 12.67 -2.20 -6.35
CA CYS A 23 12.04 -2.63 -5.11
C CYS A 23 10.65 -3.18 -5.44
N CYS A 24 10.52 -4.49 -5.37
CA CYS A 24 9.28 -5.20 -5.66
C CYS A 24 8.79 -5.93 -4.42
N PHE A 25 7.54 -5.70 -4.06
CA PHE A 25 6.90 -6.30 -2.90
C PHE A 25 6.70 -7.80 -3.08
N PRO A 26 6.57 -8.58 -1.99
CA PRO A 26 6.11 -9.96 -2.07
C PRO A 26 4.76 -10.05 -2.81
N ALA A 27 4.60 -11.06 -3.66
CA ALA A 27 3.39 -11.22 -4.47
C ALA A 27 2.13 -11.47 -3.62
N GLN A 28 2.31 -12.10 -2.45
CA GLN A 28 1.25 -12.37 -1.47
C GLN A 28 1.81 -12.21 -0.07
N PHE A 29 1.07 -11.52 0.80
CA PHE A 29 1.40 -11.38 2.21
C PHE A 29 0.17 -11.03 3.04
N GLU A 30 0.22 -11.32 4.33
CA GLU A 30 -0.80 -10.97 5.32
C GLU A 30 -0.14 -10.42 6.60
N GLY A 31 -0.87 -9.64 7.37
CA GLY A 31 -0.39 -9.06 8.63
C GLY A 31 -1.35 -8.08 9.24
N LEU A 32 -0.82 -7.13 10.00
CA LEU A 32 -1.57 -6.04 10.58
C LEU A 32 -1.21 -4.73 9.90
N GLU A 33 -2.21 -3.88 9.72
CA GLU A 33 -2.11 -2.52 9.20
C GLU A 33 -2.71 -1.56 10.23
N GLY A 34 -1.89 -0.62 10.70
CA GLY A 34 -2.33 0.51 11.52
C GLY A 34 -2.44 1.76 10.66
N VAL A 35 -3.57 2.43 10.70
CA VAL A 35 -3.85 3.64 9.91
C VAL A 35 -4.14 4.80 10.84
N SER A 36 -3.51 5.95 10.57
CA SER A 36 -3.85 7.22 11.22
C SER A 36 -3.96 8.30 10.16
N SER A 37 -5.05 9.06 10.17
CA SER A 37 -5.20 10.19 9.24
C SER A 37 -5.78 11.41 9.92
N GLY A 38 -5.31 12.58 9.48
CA GLY A 38 -5.85 13.88 9.85
C GLY A 38 -6.17 14.69 8.60
N GLN A 39 -7.37 15.25 8.54
CA GLN A 39 -7.82 16.02 7.38
C GLN A 39 -8.54 17.30 7.81
N ASP A 40 -8.36 18.35 7.03
CA ASP A 40 -9.11 19.59 7.14
C ASP A 40 -9.79 19.89 5.79
N ILE A 41 -11.12 19.98 5.82
CA ILE A 41 -11.92 20.28 4.65
C ILE A 41 -12.82 21.44 4.97
N ASN A 42 -12.53 22.57 4.33
CA ASN A 42 -13.28 23.80 4.53
C ASN A 42 -13.41 24.23 6.01
N GLY A 43 -12.33 24.06 6.79
CA GLY A 43 -12.29 24.38 8.21
C GLY A 43 -12.94 23.33 9.12
N THR A 44 -13.34 22.18 8.59
CA THR A 44 -13.80 21.04 9.38
C THR A 44 -12.69 20.00 9.48
N THR A 45 -12.15 19.82 10.69
CA THR A 45 -11.13 18.82 10.96
C THR A 45 -11.76 17.46 11.27
N SER A 46 -11.14 16.40 10.77
CA SER A 46 -11.51 15.02 11.12
C SER A 46 -10.25 14.19 11.37
N ALA A 47 -10.36 13.24 12.29
CA ALA A 47 -9.32 12.27 12.55
C ALA A 47 -9.88 10.86 12.41
N THR A 48 -9.09 9.97 11.82
CA THR A 48 -9.42 8.55 11.68
C THR A 48 -8.24 7.73 12.18
N GLU A 49 -8.53 6.73 12.98
CA GLU A 49 -7.56 5.71 13.40
C GLU A 49 -8.15 4.35 13.14
N ALA A 50 -7.34 3.43 12.66
CA ALA A 50 -7.79 2.07 12.39
C ALA A 50 -6.68 1.05 12.66
N LEU A 51 -7.11 -0.17 12.99
CA LEU A 51 -6.26 -1.34 13.08
C LEU A 51 -6.96 -2.49 12.37
N PHE A 52 -6.33 -2.99 11.31
CA PHE A 52 -6.86 -4.04 10.46
C PHE A 52 -5.96 -5.25 10.42
N LYS A 53 -6.53 -6.42 10.24
CA LYS A 53 -5.85 -7.53 9.56
C LYS A 53 -5.90 -7.25 8.07
N MET A 54 -4.74 -7.29 7.43
CA MET A 54 -4.59 -6.99 6.01
C MET A 54 -4.12 -8.25 5.26
N TYR A 55 -4.65 -8.42 4.06
CA TYR A 55 -4.34 -9.50 3.13
C TYR A 55 -4.16 -8.92 1.73
N VAL A 56 -2.98 -9.13 1.15
CA VAL A 56 -2.63 -8.59 -0.17
C VAL A 56 -2.27 -9.72 -1.11
N ASP A 57 -3.00 -9.85 -2.20
CA ASP A 57 -2.75 -10.80 -3.29
C ASP A 57 -2.57 -10.05 -4.61
N ILE A 58 -1.31 -9.69 -4.92
CA ILE A 58 -0.97 -8.99 -6.15
C ILE A 58 -1.18 -9.90 -7.36
N THR A 59 -0.93 -11.21 -7.20
CA THR A 59 -1.12 -12.19 -8.28
C THR A 59 -2.57 -12.24 -8.74
N ASN A 60 -3.51 -12.31 -7.80
CA ASN A 60 -4.94 -12.36 -8.08
C ASN A 60 -5.60 -10.97 -8.02
N GLN A 61 -4.81 -9.90 -7.88
CA GLN A 61 -5.28 -8.52 -7.92
C GLN A 61 -6.37 -8.23 -6.88
N LYS A 62 -6.16 -8.64 -5.62
CA LYS A 62 -7.11 -8.45 -4.52
C LYS A 62 -6.42 -7.95 -3.26
N VAL A 63 -7.13 -7.11 -2.52
CA VAL A 63 -6.77 -6.68 -1.16
C VAL A 63 -8.00 -6.85 -0.28
N ALA A 64 -7.82 -7.43 0.90
CA ALA A 64 -8.86 -7.49 1.91
C ALA A 64 -8.33 -6.97 3.24
N VAL A 65 -9.16 -6.23 3.97
CA VAL A 65 -8.89 -5.79 5.34
C VAL A 65 -10.11 -5.99 6.21
N VAL A 66 -9.86 -6.35 7.47
CA VAL A 66 -10.92 -6.56 8.48
C VAL A 66 -10.41 -6.03 9.81
N GLY A 67 -11.19 -5.18 10.47
CA GLY A 67 -10.79 -4.64 11.77
C GLY A 67 -11.72 -3.56 12.30
N ASN A 68 -11.16 -2.73 13.14
CA ASN A 68 -11.88 -1.62 13.77
C ASN A 68 -11.35 -0.29 13.24
N VAL A 69 -12.26 0.61 12.92
CA VAL A 69 -11.98 1.98 12.57
C VAL A 69 -12.59 2.92 13.61
N SER A 70 -11.82 3.88 14.07
CA SER A 70 -12.29 4.99 14.91
C SER A 70 -12.36 6.26 14.08
N TYR A 71 -13.56 6.77 13.90
CA TYR A 71 -13.79 8.04 13.20
C TYR A 71 -14.32 9.06 14.22
N ASN A 72 -13.53 10.11 14.48
CA ASN A 72 -13.83 11.11 15.51
C ASN A 72 -14.23 10.50 16.87
N GLY A 73 -13.51 9.46 17.30
CA GLY A 73 -13.72 8.76 18.57
C GLY A 73 -14.86 7.72 18.56
N LYS A 74 -15.53 7.51 17.43
CA LYS A 74 -16.57 6.49 17.28
C LYS A 74 -16.01 5.24 16.63
N VAL A 75 -15.93 4.15 17.39
CA VAL A 75 -15.37 2.88 16.92
C VAL A 75 -16.44 2.05 16.20
N MET A 76 -16.09 1.52 15.05
CA MET A 76 -16.95 0.65 14.22
C MET A 76 -16.12 -0.49 13.66
N GLU A 77 -16.74 -1.67 13.53
CA GLU A 77 -16.14 -2.78 12.77
C GLU A 77 -16.31 -2.53 11.27
N GLU A 78 -15.23 -2.73 10.53
CA GLU A 78 -15.20 -2.56 9.09
C GLU A 78 -14.51 -3.75 8.42
N GLN A 79 -15.07 -4.17 7.29
CA GLN A 79 -14.46 -5.10 6.36
C GLN A 79 -14.47 -4.49 4.97
N ILE A 80 -13.31 -4.50 4.30
CA ILE A 80 -13.18 -4.04 2.92
C ILE A 80 -12.57 -5.17 2.08
N LEU A 81 -13.17 -5.42 0.92
CA LEU A 81 -12.59 -6.22 -0.14
C LEU A 81 -12.48 -5.37 -1.40
N GLN A 82 -11.27 -5.27 -1.92
CA GLN A 82 -10.97 -4.61 -3.19
C GLN A 82 -10.63 -5.68 -4.23
N ASP A 83 -11.41 -5.75 -5.29
CA ASP A 83 -11.18 -6.63 -6.43
C ASP A 83 -10.85 -5.79 -7.68
N PHE A 84 -9.58 -5.70 -8.00
CA PHE A 84 -9.05 -4.91 -9.11
C PHE A 84 -9.31 -5.55 -10.47
N ASN A 85 -9.70 -6.83 -10.52
CA ASN A 85 -10.10 -7.46 -11.78
C ASN A 85 -11.52 -7.03 -12.18
N THR A 86 -12.41 -6.90 -11.18
CA THR A 86 -13.79 -6.46 -11.42
C THR A 86 -13.96 -4.95 -11.29
N GLY A 87 -12.94 -4.25 -10.77
CA GLY A 87 -13.01 -2.80 -10.49
C GLY A 87 -14.03 -2.46 -9.42
N LYS A 88 -14.21 -3.32 -8.41
CA LYS A 88 -15.19 -3.13 -7.35
C LYS A 88 -14.55 -3.18 -5.97
N GLN A 89 -15.01 -2.29 -5.11
CA GLN A 89 -14.77 -2.35 -3.69
C GLN A 89 -16.06 -2.69 -2.95
N TYR A 90 -15.98 -3.67 -2.07
CA TYR A 90 -17.04 -4.07 -1.16
C TYR A 90 -16.66 -3.60 0.23
N THR A 91 -17.50 -2.76 0.84
CA THR A 91 -17.29 -2.24 2.19
C THR A 91 -18.45 -2.65 3.07
N VAL A 92 -18.17 -3.33 4.17
CA VAL A 92 -19.16 -3.70 5.18
C VAL A 92 -18.86 -2.95 6.46
N ILE A 93 -19.78 -2.09 6.89
CA ILE A 93 -19.73 -1.37 8.17
C ILE A 93 -20.97 -1.72 8.97
N MET A 94 -20.80 -2.21 10.19
CA MET A 94 -21.91 -2.62 11.07
C MET A 94 -22.92 -3.55 10.36
N GLY A 95 -22.42 -4.49 9.56
CA GLY A 95 -23.23 -5.47 8.81
C GLY A 95 -23.93 -4.93 7.56
N LYS A 96 -23.79 -3.65 7.23
CA LYS A 96 -24.34 -3.06 5.99
C LYS A 96 -23.29 -3.04 4.90
N CYS A 97 -23.62 -3.65 3.76
CA CYS A 97 -22.73 -3.65 2.60
C CYS A 97 -23.00 -2.46 1.67
N THR A 98 -21.88 -1.87 1.22
CA THR A 98 -21.85 -0.87 0.15
C THR A 98 -20.89 -1.37 -0.92
N VAL A 99 -21.29 -1.32 -2.20
CA VAL A 99 -20.42 -1.65 -3.34
C VAL A 99 -20.14 -0.38 -4.10
N THR A 100 -18.86 -0.06 -4.28
CA THR A 100 -18.42 1.13 -5.01
C THR A 100 -17.51 0.75 -6.16
N PRO A 101 -17.60 1.45 -7.31
CA PRO A 101 -16.64 1.27 -8.38
C PRO A 101 -15.28 1.81 -7.93
N MET A 102 -14.21 1.10 -8.26
CA MET A 102 -12.85 1.58 -8.11
C MET A 102 -12.37 2.20 -9.42
N THR A 103 -11.81 3.39 -9.34
CA THR A 103 -11.23 4.11 -10.50
C THR A 103 -9.76 3.77 -10.72
N GLY A 104 -9.20 2.89 -9.90
CA GLY A 104 -7.78 2.56 -9.89
C GLY A 104 -7.36 1.55 -10.95
N LYS A 105 -6.10 1.63 -11.34
CA LYS A 105 -5.40 0.62 -12.14
C LYS A 105 -5.14 -0.62 -11.29
N LYS A 106 -4.68 -1.69 -11.94
CA LYS A 106 -4.26 -2.93 -11.28
C LYS A 106 -3.15 -2.69 -10.26
N LEU A 107 -3.11 -3.53 -9.22
CA LEU A 107 -2.02 -3.56 -8.26
C LEU A 107 -0.68 -3.75 -8.98
N LYS A 108 0.32 -2.97 -8.58
CA LYS A 108 1.69 -3.09 -9.06
C LYS A 108 2.54 -3.76 -8.00
N GLN A 109 3.40 -4.67 -8.43
CA GLN A 109 4.29 -5.36 -7.49
C GLN A 109 5.52 -4.54 -7.14
N CYS A 110 5.96 -3.67 -8.02
CA CYS A 110 7.19 -2.91 -7.83
C CYS A 110 6.89 -1.42 -7.67
N LEU A 111 7.75 -0.70 -6.98
CA LEU A 111 7.73 0.75 -6.92
C LEU A 111 7.76 1.35 -8.33
N PRO A 112 7.17 2.54 -8.53
CA PRO A 112 7.21 3.22 -9.81
C PRO A 112 8.65 3.53 -10.21
N PRO A 113 8.97 3.56 -11.52
CA PRO A 113 10.34 3.76 -11.98
C PRO A 113 10.92 5.14 -11.65
N ASP A 114 10.07 6.10 -11.30
CA ASP A 114 10.44 7.45 -10.86
C ASP A 114 10.55 7.57 -9.32
N ALA A 115 10.34 6.50 -8.57
CA ALA A 115 10.56 6.47 -7.13
C ALA A 115 12.04 6.79 -6.82
N LYS A 116 12.24 7.73 -5.91
CA LYS A 116 13.58 8.18 -5.52
C LYS A 116 13.93 7.66 -4.14
N LEU A 117 15.07 6.98 -4.03
CA LEU A 117 15.65 6.64 -2.74
C LEU A 117 16.04 7.95 -2.02
N VAL A 118 15.47 8.16 -0.84
CA VAL A 118 15.70 9.36 -0.02
C VAL A 118 16.73 9.07 1.08
N LEU A 119 16.64 7.88 1.69
CA LEU A 119 17.45 7.51 2.84
C LEU A 119 17.56 5.99 2.93
N SER A 120 18.78 5.51 3.26
CA SER A 120 19.02 4.14 3.73
C SER A 120 19.44 4.23 5.20
N THR A 121 18.75 3.51 6.08
CA THR A 121 18.99 3.51 7.52
C THR A 121 18.50 2.18 8.13
N TYR A 122 18.19 2.18 9.43
CA TYR A 122 17.64 0.98 10.09
C TYR A 122 16.59 1.35 11.13
N TYR A 123 15.65 0.45 11.38
CA TYR A 123 14.82 0.43 12.58
C TYR A 123 15.46 -0.46 13.65
N GLY A 124 15.26 -0.09 14.92
CA GLY A 124 15.72 -0.87 16.06
C GLY A 124 17.00 -0.32 16.69
N VAL A 125 17.59 -1.09 17.63
CA VAL A 125 18.74 -0.68 18.44
C VAL A 125 19.71 -1.86 18.68
N GLY A 126 20.99 -1.56 18.75
CA GLY A 126 22.03 -2.57 19.02
C GLY A 126 22.06 -3.68 17.95
N ASN A 127 21.93 -4.93 18.37
CA ASN A 127 21.92 -6.09 17.49
C ASN A 127 20.51 -6.39 16.91
N ASN A 128 19.47 -5.73 17.41
CA ASN A 128 18.10 -5.90 16.94
C ASN A 128 17.78 -4.77 15.94
N LYS A 129 18.32 -4.89 14.73
CA LYS A 129 18.17 -3.91 13.64
C LYS A 129 17.58 -4.55 12.41
N VAL A 130 16.77 -3.80 11.70
CA VAL A 130 16.27 -4.11 10.37
C VAL A 130 16.68 -2.98 9.45
N ASP A 131 17.52 -3.28 8.45
CA ASP A 131 17.94 -2.29 7.46
C ASP A 131 16.77 -1.96 6.55
N ILE A 132 16.57 -0.66 6.33
CA ILE A 132 15.46 -0.13 5.53
C ILE A 132 15.95 0.86 4.49
N ASP A 133 15.22 0.93 3.40
CA ASP A 133 15.30 1.98 2.40
C ASP A 133 13.99 2.78 2.40
N MET A 134 14.11 4.11 2.31
CA MET A 134 12.97 5.02 2.21
C MET A 134 12.91 5.62 0.81
N TYR A 135 11.78 5.46 0.17
CA TYR A 135 11.52 5.98 -1.18
C TYR A 135 10.44 7.06 -1.15
N THR A 136 10.58 8.09 -2.00
CA THR A 136 9.52 9.06 -2.25
C THR A 136 9.09 9.00 -3.71
N TYR A 137 7.79 9.14 -3.95
CA TYR A 137 7.18 9.14 -5.28
C TYR A 137 5.86 9.89 -5.27
N MET A 138 5.32 10.15 -6.45
CA MET A 138 3.99 10.74 -6.62
C MET A 138 3.00 9.67 -7.00
N ASP A 139 1.87 9.60 -6.29
CA ASP A 139 0.77 8.70 -6.61
C ASP A 139 -0.55 9.49 -6.62
N GLY A 140 -1.21 9.55 -7.78
CA GLY A 140 -2.49 10.23 -7.92
C GLY A 140 -2.52 11.70 -7.51
N GLY A 141 -1.38 12.40 -7.57
CA GLY A 141 -1.23 13.78 -7.10
C GLY A 141 -0.90 13.91 -5.62
N MET A 142 -0.73 12.78 -4.91
CA MET A 142 -0.24 12.72 -3.53
C MET A 142 1.25 12.44 -3.51
N GLN A 143 1.95 13.03 -2.56
CA GLN A 143 3.33 12.70 -2.29
C GLN A 143 3.37 11.56 -1.26
N SER A 144 3.91 10.40 -1.66
CA SER A 144 4.13 9.25 -0.78
C SER A 144 5.59 9.13 -0.39
N THR A 145 5.83 8.72 0.84
CA THR A 145 7.13 8.29 1.37
C THR A 145 6.95 6.92 1.99
N LEU A 146 7.56 5.91 1.39
CA LEU A 146 7.45 4.51 1.80
C LEU A 146 8.78 4.01 2.35
N SER A 147 8.73 3.40 3.53
CA SER A 147 9.84 2.66 4.13
C SER A 147 9.64 1.17 3.87
N VAL A 148 10.67 0.52 3.36
CA VAL A 148 10.68 -0.93 3.08
C VAL A 148 11.92 -1.56 3.68
N THR A 149 11.87 -2.87 3.96
CA THR A 149 13.10 -3.59 4.30
C THR A 149 14.03 -3.59 3.09
N LYS A 150 15.33 -3.41 3.33
CA LYS A 150 16.36 -3.44 2.29
C LYS A 150 16.41 -4.81 1.61
N ASP A 151 16.26 -5.88 2.41
CA ASP A 151 16.13 -7.23 1.91
C ASP A 151 14.66 -7.58 1.69
N GLY A 152 14.30 -7.94 0.46
CA GLY A 152 12.97 -8.43 0.09
C GLY A 152 11.90 -7.36 -0.07
N CYS A 153 12.24 -6.07 0.09
CA CYS A 153 11.33 -4.94 -0.15
C CYS A 153 9.95 -5.08 0.55
N VAL A 154 9.97 -5.55 1.81
CA VAL A 154 8.75 -5.72 2.61
C VAL A 154 8.33 -4.36 3.16
N PRO A 155 7.07 -3.92 2.99
CA PRO A 155 6.62 -2.62 3.46
C PRO A 155 6.65 -2.55 5.00
N MET A 156 7.09 -1.40 5.54
CA MET A 156 7.18 -1.14 6.98
C MET A 156 6.28 0.01 7.40
N ALA A 157 6.31 1.12 6.66
CA ALA A 157 5.47 2.28 6.91
C ALA A 157 5.33 3.11 5.64
N GLU A 158 4.19 3.74 5.47
CA GLU A 158 3.94 4.72 4.41
C GLU A 158 3.36 6.00 4.99
N HIS A 159 3.89 7.12 4.55
CA HIS A 159 3.39 8.46 4.83
C HIS A 159 2.93 9.12 3.54
N MET A 160 1.67 9.52 3.49
CA MET A 160 1.08 10.19 2.34
C MET A 160 0.66 11.60 2.68
N LYS A 161 1.14 12.57 1.89
CA LYS A 161 0.74 13.97 1.99
C LYS A 161 -0.30 14.27 0.92
N MET A 162 -1.49 14.64 1.36
CA MET A 162 -2.61 15.07 0.53
C MET A 162 -2.78 16.59 0.58
N SER A 163 -3.55 17.16 -0.34
CA SER A 163 -3.87 18.62 -0.32
C SER A 163 -4.65 19.03 0.94
N THR A 164 -5.42 18.11 1.53
CA THR A 164 -6.32 18.34 2.66
C THR A 164 -5.87 17.70 3.97
N GLY A 165 -4.72 17.02 3.99
CA GLY A 165 -4.29 16.33 5.21
C GLY A 165 -3.11 15.36 4.99
N ILE A 166 -2.98 14.47 5.94
CA ILE A 166 -1.95 13.43 5.97
C ILE A 166 -2.60 12.06 6.24
N LEU A 167 -1.93 11.01 5.76
CA LEU A 167 -2.27 9.63 6.04
C LEU A 167 -0.98 8.87 6.35
N ASP A 168 -0.95 8.26 7.52
CA ASP A 168 0.14 7.40 7.98
C ASP A 168 -0.34 5.96 8.07
N ILE A 169 0.44 5.03 7.52
CA ILE A 169 0.18 3.61 7.55
C ILE A 169 1.41 2.91 8.10
N GLY A 170 1.21 2.08 9.12
CA GLY A 170 2.26 1.20 9.66
C GLY A 170 1.91 -0.26 9.42
N PHE A 171 2.90 -1.06 9.01
CA PHE A 171 2.73 -2.49 8.76
C PHE A 171 3.44 -3.32 9.83
N MET A 172 2.76 -4.33 10.38
CA MET A 172 3.26 -5.10 11.51
C MET A 172 2.99 -6.60 11.32
N GLY A 173 3.93 -7.43 11.78
CA GLY A 173 3.73 -8.88 11.80
C GLY A 173 3.46 -9.50 10.43
N LEU A 174 4.05 -8.92 9.36
CA LEU A 174 3.85 -9.41 8.00
C LEU A 174 4.44 -10.81 7.84
N THR A 175 3.68 -11.67 7.17
CA THR A 175 4.09 -13.01 6.77
C THR A 175 3.85 -13.21 5.29
N LEU A 176 4.75 -13.95 4.63
CA LEU A 176 4.62 -14.25 3.19
C LEU A 176 3.51 -15.30 2.96
N GLY A 177 2.82 -15.15 1.85
CA GLY A 177 1.66 -15.97 1.51
C GLY A 177 0.42 -15.58 2.31
N ILE A 178 -0.71 -16.22 1.98
CA ILE A 178 -2.01 -16.00 2.61
C ILE A 178 -2.53 -17.36 3.05
N LYS A 179 -2.82 -17.52 4.34
CA LYS A 179 -3.21 -18.80 4.94
C LYS A 179 -4.65 -19.18 4.60
N ASP A 180 -5.52 -18.19 4.56
CA ASP A 180 -6.95 -18.40 4.29
C ASP A 180 -7.39 -17.52 3.10
N MET A 181 -7.52 -18.15 1.93
CA MET A 181 -7.93 -17.48 0.71
C MET A 181 -9.40 -17.06 0.69
N SER A 182 -10.23 -17.59 1.61
CA SER A 182 -11.65 -17.22 1.71
C SER A 182 -11.87 -15.76 2.13
N VAL A 183 -10.83 -15.09 2.65
CA VAL A 183 -10.86 -13.65 2.94
C VAL A 183 -11.17 -12.79 1.71
N PHE A 184 -10.95 -13.34 0.51
CA PHE A 184 -11.24 -12.68 -0.77
C PHE A 184 -12.58 -13.08 -1.38
N ASP A 185 -13.39 -13.85 -0.68
CA ASP A 185 -14.79 -14.10 -1.08
C ASP A 185 -15.62 -12.82 -0.90
N ILE A 186 -16.59 -12.61 -1.78
CA ILE A 186 -17.50 -11.48 -1.64
C ILE A 186 -18.20 -11.55 -0.28
N PRO A 187 -18.10 -10.48 0.56
CA PRO A 187 -18.68 -10.51 1.90
C PRO A 187 -20.16 -10.84 1.90
N LYS A 188 -20.59 -11.57 2.94
CA LYS A 188 -22.02 -11.90 3.12
C LYS A 188 -22.84 -10.61 3.15
N GLY A 189 -23.94 -10.58 2.42
CA GLY A 189 -24.78 -9.38 2.28
C GLY A 189 -24.39 -8.44 1.12
N CYS A 190 -23.20 -8.63 0.51
CA CYS A 190 -22.78 -7.88 -0.67
C CYS A 190 -23.20 -8.50 -2.01
N GLN A 191 -23.60 -9.76 -2.03
CA GLN A 191 -23.90 -10.52 -3.27
C GLN A 191 -24.96 -9.86 -4.14
N ASN A 192 -25.95 -9.17 -3.55
CA ASN A 192 -27.03 -8.47 -4.24
C ASN A 192 -27.07 -6.97 -3.92
N ALA A 193 -25.98 -6.41 -3.34
CA ALA A 193 -25.94 -5.01 -3.01
C ALA A 193 -25.85 -4.16 -4.28
N ALA A 194 -26.67 -3.12 -4.34
CA ALA A 194 -26.60 -2.15 -5.43
C ALA A 194 -25.26 -1.41 -5.40
N THR A 195 -24.67 -1.18 -6.57
CA THR A 195 -23.51 -0.33 -6.70
C THR A 195 -23.92 1.13 -6.44
N VAL A 196 -23.32 1.76 -5.47
CA VAL A 196 -23.54 3.19 -5.17
C VAL A 196 -22.31 4.00 -5.55
N HIS A 197 -22.53 5.13 -6.17
CA HIS A 197 -21.45 6.10 -6.36
C HIS A 197 -21.27 6.87 -5.06
N PRO A 198 -20.05 7.01 -4.55
CA PRO A 198 -19.81 7.67 -3.28
C PRO A 198 -20.25 9.13 -3.33
N TYR A 199 -21.08 9.52 -2.36
CA TYR A 199 -21.58 10.90 -2.22
C TYR A 199 -20.50 11.84 -1.66
N SER A 200 -19.45 11.28 -1.04
CA SER A 200 -18.32 12.04 -0.50
C SER A 200 -17.02 11.54 -1.12
N PRO A 201 -16.36 12.38 -1.95
CA PRO A 201 -15.06 12.03 -2.52
C PRO A 201 -14.00 11.72 -1.47
N LEU A 202 -14.16 12.23 -0.26
CA LEU A 202 -13.17 12.20 0.79
C LEU A 202 -13.08 10.87 1.53
N LEU A 203 -14.21 10.39 2.05
CA LEU A 203 -14.26 9.08 2.71
C LEU A 203 -13.91 7.97 1.74
N HIS A 204 -14.36 8.13 0.49
CA HIS A 204 -14.02 7.26 -0.62
C HIS A 204 -12.50 7.26 -0.92
N HIS A 205 -11.86 8.42 -0.85
CA HIS A 205 -10.43 8.54 -1.13
C HIS A 205 -9.58 7.89 -0.04
N VAL A 206 -9.86 8.15 1.22
CA VAL A 206 -9.17 7.50 2.37
C VAL A 206 -9.37 5.99 2.35
N MET A 207 -10.59 5.52 2.09
CA MET A 207 -10.87 4.08 1.98
C MET A 207 -10.26 3.43 0.74
N GLN A 208 -10.14 4.13 -0.38
CA GLN A 208 -9.51 3.59 -1.60
C GLN A 208 -8.00 3.65 -1.57
N THR A 209 -7.40 4.66 -0.98
CA THR A 209 -5.95 4.86 -0.96
C THR A 209 -5.29 4.33 0.30
N GLY A 210 -5.99 4.37 1.45
CA GLY A 210 -5.44 3.99 2.74
C GLY A 210 -5.00 2.53 2.84
N HIS A 211 -5.66 1.62 2.12
CA HIS A 211 -5.38 0.18 2.24
C HIS A 211 -4.50 -0.42 1.15
N SER A 212 -4.12 0.35 0.14
CA SER A 212 -3.29 -0.13 -0.96
C SER A 212 -2.52 0.99 -1.66
N GLY A 213 -2.31 2.11 -0.97
CA GLY A 213 -1.66 3.29 -1.54
C GLY A 213 -0.32 2.98 -2.18
N PHE A 214 0.52 2.21 -1.48
CA PHE A 214 1.85 1.85 -1.96
C PHE A 214 1.87 0.86 -3.14
N ILE A 215 0.76 0.18 -3.44
CA ILE A 215 0.67 -0.82 -4.52
C ILE A 215 -0.03 -0.25 -5.76
N ARG A 216 -0.65 0.94 -5.65
CA ARG A 216 -1.34 1.62 -6.76
C ARG A 216 -0.48 2.73 -7.30
N HIS A 217 0.03 2.57 -8.51
CA HIS A 217 0.71 3.65 -9.23
C HIS A 217 -0.12 4.06 -10.45
N HIS A 218 -0.29 5.35 -10.63
CA HIS A 218 -0.98 5.95 -11.78
C HIS A 218 -0.16 5.91 -13.05
#